data_0e472969d656d1fdf7114cd3c1b09683
#
_entry.id   0e472969d656d1fdf7114cd3c1b09683
#
_cell.length_a   1.000
_cell.length_b   1.000
_cell.length_c   1.000
_cell.angle_alpha   90.00
_cell.angle_beta   90.00
_cell.angle_gamma   90.00
#
_symmetry.space_group_name_H-M   'P 1'
#
loop_
_entity.id
_entity.type
_entity.pdbx_description
1 polymer ?
#
loop_
_entity_poly.entity_id
_entity_poly.type
_entity_poly.pdbx_seq_one_letter_code
_entity_poly.pdbx_strand_id
1 'polypeptide(L)'
;FYWYVCSMSWKYKALLHAKREDPKESCGLLLNIKGKERYFPCRNLSMTEHQCFIIDPEDYVKADNTGEIVGVVHSHPITPPTPSQADKISCEDSNLPWYIVNPKTEQWAYLEPCGYKPPLLGRQWVWGITDCWSLVRDWYKEERNIELRDWERPMTLEEFNNKPLFEDCAWRTNFRELRPDEKLQDGDVLLMSILHPTLNHVALFFEGDVIHHLTDRLSCREPYSEWLLKCTG
;
A
#
# COMPACT_ATOMS: atom_id res chain seq x y z
N PHE A 1 19.73 -21.52 -39.50
CA PHE A 1 19.63 -21.67 -38.02
C PHE A 1 19.54 -20.30 -37.30
N TYR A 2 18.57 -19.42 -37.63
CA TYR A 2 18.47 -18.11 -36.93
C TYR A 2 17.01 -17.57 -36.85
N TRP A 3 16.01 -18.43 -36.57
CA TRP A 3 14.61 -17.98 -36.60
C TRP A 3 13.79 -18.35 -35.36
N TYR A 4 14.38 -18.60 -34.19
CA TYR A 4 13.63 -18.99 -32.99
C TYR A 4 13.78 -18.08 -31.78
N VAL A 5 14.30 -16.87 -31.94
CA VAL A 5 14.45 -15.92 -30.80
C VAL A 5 13.34 -14.86 -30.75
N CYS A 6 12.34 -14.86 -31.60
CA CYS A 6 11.49 -13.70 -31.84
C CYS A 6 10.10 -13.71 -31.19
N SER A 7 9.74 -14.62 -30.29
CA SER A 7 8.47 -14.48 -29.57
C SER A 7 8.41 -15.22 -28.24
N MET A 8 9.34 -14.97 -27.35
CA MET A 8 9.08 -15.33 -25.95
C MET A 8 7.87 -14.52 -25.48
N SER A 9 6.84 -15.22 -24.96
CA SER A 9 5.66 -14.56 -24.42
C SER A 9 6.07 -13.60 -23.28
N TRP A 10 5.30 -12.54 -23.08
CA TRP A 10 5.56 -11.63 -21.99
C TRP A 10 5.57 -12.34 -20.63
N LYS A 11 4.71 -13.36 -20.43
CA LYS A 11 4.68 -14.19 -19.21
C LYS A 11 6.01 -14.89 -18.96
N TYR A 12 6.64 -15.44 -20.02
CA TYR A 12 7.93 -16.09 -19.87
C TYR A 12 9.03 -15.10 -19.44
N LYS A 13 9.03 -13.89 -20.01
CA LYS A 13 9.98 -12.84 -19.61
C LYS A 13 9.78 -12.39 -18.17
N ALA A 14 8.52 -12.21 -17.74
CA ALA A 14 8.18 -11.87 -16.37
C ALA A 14 8.61 -12.99 -15.39
N LEU A 15 8.37 -14.26 -15.75
CA LEU A 15 8.82 -15.40 -14.94
C LEU A 15 10.34 -15.45 -14.81
N LEU A 16 11.09 -15.21 -15.88
CA LEU A 16 12.55 -15.16 -15.82
C LEU A 16 13.04 -14.00 -14.93
N HIS A 17 12.38 -12.85 -14.99
CA HIS A 17 12.66 -11.74 -14.09
C HIS A 17 12.38 -12.14 -12.64
N ALA A 18 11.22 -12.74 -12.36
CA ALA A 18 10.87 -13.21 -11.02
C ALA A 18 11.87 -14.24 -10.45
N LYS A 19 12.35 -15.17 -11.28
CA LYS A 19 13.38 -16.15 -10.88
C LYS A 19 14.74 -15.51 -10.58
N ARG A 20 15.07 -14.43 -11.27
CA ARG A 20 16.34 -13.70 -11.04
C ARG A 20 16.30 -12.89 -9.75
N GLU A 21 15.15 -12.30 -9.43
CA GLU A 21 14.97 -11.46 -8.23
C GLU A 21 14.69 -12.29 -6.96
N ASP A 22 14.29 -13.59 -7.07
CA ASP A 22 14.03 -14.45 -5.89
C ASP A 22 15.22 -14.42 -4.91
N PRO A 23 15.02 -14.15 -3.61
CA PRO A 23 13.75 -14.16 -2.85
C PRO A 23 12.99 -12.83 -2.76
N LYS A 24 13.38 -11.81 -3.52
CA LYS A 24 12.68 -10.52 -3.57
C LYS A 24 11.50 -10.59 -4.54
N GLU A 25 10.49 -9.78 -4.30
CA GLU A 25 9.42 -9.60 -5.28
C GLU A 25 9.94 -8.86 -6.50
N SER A 26 9.82 -9.45 -7.66
CA SER A 26 10.00 -8.73 -8.92
C SER A 26 8.76 -7.91 -9.23
N CYS A 27 8.93 -6.77 -9.87
CA CYS A 27 7.83 -5.97 -10.38
C CYS A 27 8.11 -5.48 -11.80
N GLY A 28 7.06 -5.18 -12.54
CA GLY A 28 7.15 -4.65 -13.89
C GLY A 28 5.77 -4.32 -14.46
N LEU A 29 5.79 -3.81 -15.67
CA LEU A 29 4.61 -3.32 -16.36
C LEU A 29 4.35 -4.15 -17.62
N LEU A 30 3.08 -4.38 -17.91
CA LEU A 30 2.65 -4.95 -19.18
C LEU A 30 2.31 -3.78 -20.13
N LEU A 31 3.00 -3.71 -21.24
CA LEU A 31 2.84 -2.67 -22.24
C LEU A 31 2.16 -3.20 -23.49
N ASN A 32 1.25 -2.43 -24.05
CA ASN A 32 0.77 -2.61 -25.41
C ASN A 32 1.63 -1.76 -26.36
N ILE A 33 2.42 -2.40 -27.18
CA ILE A 33 3.25 -1.72 -28.19
C ILE A 33 2.78 -2.17 -29.59
N LYS A 34 2.09 -1.29 -30.30
CA LYS A 34 1.56 -1.57 -31.66
C LYS A 34 0.71 -2.85 -31.72
N GLY A 35 -0.18 -3.04 -30.73
CA GLY A 35 -1.06 -4.19 -30.64
C GLY A 35 -0.39 -5.48 -30.14
N LYS A 36 0.80 -5.40 -29.58
CA LYS A 36 1.52 -6.55 -29.00
C LYS A 36 1.87 -6.29 -27.55
N GLU A 37 1.50 -7.23 -26.68
CA GLU A 37 1.87 -7.19 -25.26
C GLU A 37 3.35 -7.45 -25.07
N ARG A 38 4.00 -6.64 -24.24
CA ARG A 38 5.42 -6.73 -23.88
C ARG A 38 5.59 -6.49 -22.38
N TYR A 39 6.36 -7.34 -21.74
CA TYR A 39 6.76 -7.15 -20.35
C TYR A 39 7.93 -6.16 -20.28
N PHE A 40 7.80 -5.15 -19.43
CA PHE A 40 8.83 -4.18 -19.10
C PHE A 40 9.23 -4.40 -17.63
N PRO A 41 10.43 -4.90 -17.33
CA PRO A 41 10.89 -5.10 -15.95
C PRO A 41 11.19 -3.75 -15.31
N CYS A 42 10.79 -3.60 -14.05
CA CYS A 42 11.06 -2.42 -13.24
C CYS A 42 11.87 -2.81 -12.00
N ARG A 43 12.60 -1.85 -11.45
CA ARG A 43 13.27 -2.00 -10.16
C ARG A 43 12.26 -1.95 -9.04
N ASN A 44 12.43 -2.81 -8.04
CA ASN A 44 11.67 -2.75 -6.80
C ASN A 44 12.45 -1.89 -5.80
N LEU A 45 11.89 -0.77 -5.38
CA LEU A 45 12.48 0.16 -4.40
C LEU A 45 11.99 -0.09 -2.96
N SER A 46 11.15 -1.11 -2.73
CA SER A 46 10.67 -1.41 -1.38
C SER A 46 11.81 -1.81 -0.46
N MET A 47 11.79 -1.32 0.77
CA MET A 47 12.70 -1.75 1.83
C MET A 47 12.31 -3.12 2.40
N THR A 48 11.08 -3.56 2.16
CA THR A 48 10.57 -4.90 2.49
C THR A 48 10.35 -5.73 1.23
N GLU A 49 11.37 -5.80 0.38
CA GLU A 49 11.34 -6.37 -0.98
C GLU A 49 10.82 -7.81 -1.05
N HIS A 50 10.76 -8.52 0.09
CA HIS A 50 10.22 -9.90 0.17
C HIS A 50 8.70 -9.96 0.39
N GLN A 51 8.05 -8.83 0.69
CA GLN A 51 6.65 -8.76 1.10
C GLN A 51 5.83 -7.77 0.28
N CYS A 52 6.48 -6.83 -0.39
CA CYS A 52 5.84 -5.85 -1.23
C CYS A 52 6.82 -5.27 -2.26
N PHE A 53 6.29 -4.54 -3.22
CA PHE A 53 7.10 -3.84 -4.19
C PHE A 53 6.67 -2.37 -4.32
N ILE A 54 7.65 -1.54 -4.69
CA ILE A 54 7.45 -0.15 -5.11
C ILE A 54 8.15 0.00 -6.45
N ILE A 55 7.40 0.26 -7.50
CA ILE A 55 7.97 0.48 -8.83
C ILE A 55 8.79 1.76 -8.83
N ASP A 56 10.03 1.69 -9.31
CA ASP A 56 10.87 2.86 -9.51
C ASP A 56 10.20 3.85 -10.45
N PRO A 57 9.98 5.12 -10.03
CA PRO A 57 9.35 6.14 -10.85
C PRO A 57 10.05 6.38 -12.19
N GLU A 58 11.39 6.26 -12.25
CA GLU A 58 12.12 6.41 -13.51
C GLU A 58 11.80 5.27 -14.49
N ASP A 59 11.66 4.04 -13.98
CA ASP A 59 11.31 2.89 -14.81
C ASP A 59 9.85 2.97 -15.27
N TYR A 60 8.96 3.49 -14.41
CA TYR A 60 7.58 3.78 -14.79
C TYR A 60 7.50 4.78 -15.95
N VAL A 61 8.20 5.91 -15.85
CA VAL A 61 8.25 6.93 -16.92
C VAL A 61 8.86 6.36 -18.20
N LYS A 62 9.91 5.54 -18.12
CA LYS A 62 10.48 4.86 -19.31
C LYS A 62 9.48 3.91 -19.96
N ALA A 63 8.72 3.18 -19.17
CA ALA A 63 7.69 2.26 -19.66
C ALA A 63 6.58 3.04 -20.38
N ASP A 64 6.06 4.11 -19.76
CA ASP A 64 5.02 4.98 -20.31
C ASP A 64 5.44 5.62 -21.65
N ASN A 65 6.70 6.04 -21.76
CA ASN A 65 7.28 6.54 -23.01
C ASN A 65 7.51 5.44 -24.08
N THR A 66 7.48 4.17 -23.69
CA THR A 66 7.72 3.04 -24.59
C THR A 66 6.45 2.48 -25.21
N GLY A 67 5.34 2.52 -24.48
CA GLY A 67 4.06 1.99 -24.92
C GLY A 67 2.95 2.23 -23.90
N GLU A 68 1.72 1.94 -24.28
CA GLU A 68 0.57 2.04 -23.39
C GLU A 68 0.68 1.02 -22.26
N ILE A 69 0.63 1.47 -21.01
CA ILE A 69 0.62 0.59 -19.83
C ILE A 69 -0.77 -0.05 -19.71
N VAL A 70 -0.84 -1.37 -19.82
CA VAL A 70 -2.09 -2.14 -19.80
C VAL A 70 -2.18 -3.13 -18.66
N GLY A 71 -1.20 -3.18 -17.76
CA GLY A 71 -1.24 -4.03 -16.59
C GLY A 71 0.03 -3.94 -15.74
N VAL A 72 -0.08 -4.47 -14.53
CA VAL A 72 1.02 -4.62 -13.58
C VAL A 72 1.34 -6.11 -13.40
N VAL A 73 2.62 -6.44 -13.29
CA VAL A 73 3.08 -7.82 -13.10
C VAL A 73 4.06 -7.84 -11.95
N HIS A 74 3.82 -8.70 -10.95
CA HIS A 74 4.78 -8.90 -9.85
C HIS A 74 4.87 -10.38 -9.43
N SER A 75 5.76 -10.67 -8.50
CA SER A 75 5.96 -12.04 -8.05
C SER A 75 5.77 -12.19 -6.54
N HIS A 76 5.26 -13.37 -6.15
CA HIS A 76 5.22 -13.84 -4.76
C HIS A 76 6.22 -15.01 -4.60
N PRO A 77 7.51 -14.75 -4.29
CA PRO A 77 8.51 -15.82 -4.23
C PRO A 77 8.38 -16.71 -2.99
N ILE A 78 7.77 -16.22 -1.92
CA ILE A 78 7.64 -16.93 -0.63
C ILE A 78 6.27 -17.54 -0.44
N THR A 79 5.21 -16.87 -0.92
CA THR A 79 3.82 -17.29 -0.76
C THR A 79 3.22 -17.75 -2.09
N PRO A 80 2.08 -18.47 -2.10
CA PRO A 80 1.33 -18.70 -3.33
C PRO A 80 1.00 -17.39 -4.05
N PRO A 81 0.73 -17.40 -5.37
CA PRO A 81 0.41 -16.19 -6.12
C PRO A 81 -1.01 -15.64 -5.84
N THR A 82 -1.60 -16.02 -4.72
CA THR A 82 -2.92 -15.53 -4.30
C THR A 82 -2.82 -14.04 -3.99
N PRO A 83 -3.67 -13.18 -4.58
CA PRO A 83 -3.65 -11.76 -4.32
C PRO A 83 -3.84 -11.42 -2.84
N SER A 84 -2.92 -10.65 -2.28
CA SER A 84 -3.03 -10.10 -0.92
C SER A 84 -4.11 -9.01 -0.84
N GLN A 85 -4.39 -8.51 0.35
CA GLN A 85 -5.26 -7.33 0.49
C GLN A 85 -4.62 -6.10 -0.16
N ALA A 86 -3.31 -5.92 -0.01
CA ALA A 86 -2.57 -4.82 -0.61
C ALA A 86 -2.62 -4.88 -2.14
N ASP A 87 -2.45 -6.07 -2.74
CA ASP A 87 -2.56 -6.23 -4.20
C ASP A 87 -3.95 -5.82 -4.70
N LYS A 88 -5.00 -6.21 -4.00
CA LYS A 88 -6.37 -5.87 -4.38
C LYS A 88 -6.62 -4.36 -4.33
N ILE A 89 -6.15 -3.69 -3.27
CA ILE A 89 -6.28 -2.23 -3.12
C ILE A 89 -5.49 -1.53 -4.22
N SER A 90 -4.23 -1.90 -4.42
CA SER A 90 -3.37 -1.28 -5.42
C SER A 90 -3.86 -1.55 -6.86
N CYS A 91 -4.51 -2.69 -7.09
CA CYS A 91 -5.18 -2.99 -8.35
C CYS A 91 -6.34 -2.04 -8.61
N GLU A 92 -7.21 -1.79 -7.60
CA GLU A 92 -8.29 -0.80 -7.69
C GLU A 92 -7.73 0.60 -7.95
N ASP A 93 -6.73 1.03 -7.19
CA ASP A 93 -6.14 2.37 -7.27
C ASP A 93 -5.47 2.62 -8.63
N SER A 94 -4.81 1.61 -9.20
CA SER A 94 -4.17 1.71 -10.51
C SER A 94 -5.17 1.67 -11.66
N ASN A 95 -6.37 1.15 -11.43
CA ASN A 95 -7.38 0.85 -12.44
C ASN A 95 -6.84 -0.01 -13.60
N LEU A 96 -5.90 -0.90 -13.31
CA LEU A 96 -5.25 -1.80 -14.26
C LEU A 96 -5.38 -3.26 -13.80
N PRO A 97 -5.41 -4.23 -14.73
CA PRO A 97 -5.29 -5.64 -14.37
C PRO A 97 -3.89 -5.96 -13.83
N TRP A 98 -3.85 -6.86 -12.87
CA TRP A 98 -2.63 -7.32 -12.20
C TRP A 98 -2.42 -8.80 -12.42
N TYR A 99 -1.16 -9.18 -12.58
CA TYR A 99 -0.71 -10.55 -12.78
C TYR A 99 0.34 -10.88 -11.74
N ILE A 100 0.13 -11.97 -11.01
CA ILE A 100 1.03 -12.42 -9.94
C ILE A 100 1.61 -13.77 -10.32
N VAL A 101 2.92 -13.93 -10.20
CA VAL A 101 3.59 -15.21 -10.47
C VAL A 101 4.38 -15.68 -9.25
N ASN A 102 4.29 -16.97 -8.93
CA ASN A 102 5.25 -17.58 -8.02
C ASN A 102 6.40 -18.19 -8.85
N PRO A 103 7.66 -17.72 -8.68
CA PRO A 103 8.77 -18.14 -9.50
C PRO A 103 9.18 -19.60 -9.29
N LYS A 104 8.84 -20.20 -8.15
CA LYS A 104 9.20 -21.59 -7.79
C LYS A 104 8.21 -22.61 -8.34
N THR A 105 6.91 -22.29 -8.24
CA THR A 105 5.84 -23.18 -8.71
C THR A 105 5.39 -22.88 -10.13
N GLU A 106 5.79 -21.71 -10.67
CA GLU A 106 5.39 -21.17 -11.97
C GLU A 106 3.88 -20.97 -12.12
N GLN A 107 3.16 -20.97 -11.00
CA GLN A 107 1.73 -20.69 -10.95
C GLN A 107 1.47 -19.19 -11.09
N TRP A 108 0.36 -18.88 -11.74
CA TRP A 108 -0.10 -17.51 -11.99
C TRP A 108 -1.45 -17.26 -11.37
N ALA A 109 -1.65 -16.04 -10.89
CA ALA A 109 -2.96 -15.48 -10.59
C ALA A 109 -3.18 -14.21 -11.39
N TYR A 110 -4.44 -13.85 -11.52
CA TYR A 110 -4.92 -12.66 -12.21
C TYR A 110 -5.95 -11.98 -11.34
N LEU A 111 -5.91 -10.66 -11.30
CA LEU A 111 -6.97 -9.85 -10.72
C LEU A 111 -7.18 -8.60 -11.58
N GLU A 112 -8.37 -8.04 -11.52
CA GLU A 112 -8.74 -6.81 -12.18
C GLU A 112 -9.58 -5.96 -11.23
N PRO A 113 -9.67 -4.65 -11.44
CA PRO A 113 -10.53 -3.80 -10.64
C PRO A 113 -11.96 -4.32 -10.65
N CYS A 114 -12.53 -4.51 -9.48
CA CYS A 114 -13.87 -5.08 -9.28
C CYS A 114 -14.69 -4.35 -8.22
N GLY A 115 -14.19 -3.19 -7.75
CA GLY A 115 -14.79 -2.42 -6.66
C GLY A 115 -14.45 -3.00 -5.27
N TYR A 116 -13.31 -3.69 -5.14
CA TYR A 116 -12.88 -4.23 -3.85
C TYR A 116 -12.69 -3.11 -2.82
N LYS A 117 -13.28 -3.29 -1.65
CA LYS A 117 -13.08 -2.43 -0.49
C LYS A 117 -12.49 -3.26 0.66
N PRO A 118 -11.35 -2.86 1.23
CA PRO A 118 -10.81 -3.56 2.37
C PRO A 118 -11.71 -3.36 3.60
N PRO A 119 -11.89 -4.36 4.47
CA PRO A 119 -12.61 -4.17 5.72
C PRO A 119 -11.87 -3.14 6.58
N LEU A 120 -12.58 -2.34 7.37
CA LEU A 120 -11.93 -1.41 8.30
C LEU A 120 -11.20 -2.16 9.43
N LEU A 121 -11.77 -3.27 9.92
CA LEU A 121 -11.17 -4.09 10.97
C LEU A 121 -10.64 -5.41 10.41
N GLY A 122 -9.53 -5.90 10.96
CA GLY A 122 -8.91 -7.16 10.56
C GLY A 122 -8.08 -7.07 9.28
N ARG A 123 -7.73 -5.87 8.80
CA ARG A 123 -6.84 -5.72 7.64
C ARG A 123 -5.38 -5.90 8.06
N GLN A 124 -4.59 -6.45 7.14
CA GLN A 124 -3.14 -6.55 7.31
C GLN A 124 -2.50 -5.18 7.15
N TRP A 125 -1.48 -4.92 7.97
CA TRP A 125 -0.72 -3.68 7.90
C TRP A 125 0.28 -3.72 6.74
N VAL A 126 0.22 -2.74 5.86
CA VAL A 126 1.20 -2.51 4.78
C VAL A 126 1.45 -1.02 4.67
N TRP A 127 2.70 -0.61 4.85
CA TRP A 127 3.12 0.78 4.82
C TRP A 127 2.70 1.48 3.52
N GLY A 128 2.04 2.62 3.65
CA GLY A 128 1.54 3.42 2.53
C GLY A 128 0.27 2.90 1.84
N ILE A 129 -0.19 1.67 2.15
CA ILE A 129 -1.38 1.09 1.53
C ILE A 129 -2.48 0.87 2.57
N THR A 130 -2.18 0.15 3.64
CA THR A 130 -3.12 -0.16 4.72
C THR A 130 -2.54 0.20 6.09
N ASP A 131 -1.94 1.35 6.21
CA ASP A 131 -1.38 1.89 7.46
C ASP A 131 -2.44 2.62 8.31
N CYS A 132 -2.01 3.24 9.40
CA CYS A 132 -2.90 3.97 10.31
C CYS A 132 -3.63 5.14 9.64
N TRP A 133 -2.97 5.89 8.76
CA TRP A 133 -3.60 7.02 8.06
C TRP A 133 -4.59 6.55 6.99
N SER A 134 -4.29 5.49 6.25
CA SER A 134 -5.23 4.91 5.29
C SER A 134 -6.50 4.39 5.98
N LEU A 135 -6.40 3.82 7.20
CA LEU A 135 -7.56 3.42 7.98
C LEU A 135 -8.47 4.61 8.32
N VAL A 136 -7.89 5.73 8.76
CA VAL A 136 -8.64 6.98 9.05
C VAL A 136 -9.34 7.50 7.79
N ARG A 137 -8.62 7.55 6.67
CA ARG A 137 -9.18 8.01 5.37
C ARG A 137 -10.38 7.16 4.94
N ASP A 138 -10.24 5.84 5.01
CA ASP A 138 -11.27 4.91 4.59
C ASP A 138 -12.50 5.03 5.48
N TRP A 139 -12.31 5.15 6.80
CA TRP A 139 -13.41 5.37 7.74
C TRP A 139 -14.18 6.66 7.42
N TYR A 140 -13.47 7.77 7.20
CA TYR A 140 -14.10 9.05 6.86
C TYR A 140 -14.85 8.97 5.52
N LYS A 141 -14.31 8.27 4.55
CA LYS A 141 -14.97 8.05 3.25
C LYS A 141 -16.23 7.21 3.41
N GLU A 142 -16.19 6.14 4.20
CA GLU A 142 -17.32 5.21 4.38
C GLU A 142 -18.40 5.80 5.29
N GLU A 143 -18.02 6.34 6.45
CA GLU A 143 -18.98 6.76 7.48
C GLU A 143 -19.45 8.22 7.35
N ARG A 144 -18.66 9.06 6.72
CA ARG A 144 -18.94 10.51 6.61
C ARG A 144 -19.05 11.00 5.16
N ASN A 145 -18.73 10.16 4.17
CA ASN A 145 -18.61 10.55 2.77
C ASN A 145 -17.65 11.73 2.55
N ILE A 146 -16.56 11.75 3.34
CA ILE A 146 -15.51 12.77 3.30
C ILE A 146 -14.23 12.13 2.76
N GLU A 147 -13.70 12.65 1.67
CA GLU A 147 -12.41 12.22 1.13
C GLU A 147 -11.29 13.06 1.77
N LEU A 148 -10.53 12.41 2.64
CA LEU A 148 -9.33 13.01 3.21
C LEU A 148 -8.15 12.85 2.23
N ARG A 149 -7.32 13.90 2.20
CA ARG A 149 -6.11 13.88 1.37
C ARG A 149 -5.16 12.79 1.82
N ASP A 150 -4.57 12.09 0.87
CA ASP A 150 -3.44 11.21 1.13
C ASP A 150 -2.11 11.97 1.07
N TRP A 151 -1.13 11.45 1.79
CA TRP A 151 0.22 11.99 1.88
C TRP A 151 1.21 10.93 1.48
N GLU A 152 2.20 11.34 0.71
CA GLU A 152 3.33 10.48 0.40
C GLU A 152 4.05 10.07 1.70
N ARG A 153 4.26 8.76 1.87
CA ARG A 153 5.00 8.22 3.00
C ARG A 153 6.49 8.27 2.70
N PRO A 154 7.34 8.56 3.71
CA PRO A 154 8.76 8.29 3.60
C PRO A 154 9.02 6.83 3.24
N MET A 155 10.18 6.56 2.63
CA MET A 155 10.53 5.21 2.19
C MET A 155 10.63 4.21 3.35
N THR A 156 10.95 4.68 4.55
CA THR A 156 11.08 3.82 5.74
C THR A 156 10.31 4.36 6.93
N LEU A 157 9.94 3.45 7.85
CA LEU A 157 9.36 3.81 9.15
C LEU A 157 10.35 4.62 10.00
N GLU A 158 11.64 4.37 9.88
CA GLU A 158 12.67 5.13 10.59
C GLU A 158 12.67 6.60 10.12
N GLU A 159 12.63 6.84 8.82
CA GLU A 159 12.51 8.20 8.29
C GLU A 159 11.21 8.87 8.75
N PHE A 160 10.11 8.12 8.78
CA PHE A 160 8.83 8.60 9.26
C PHE A 160 8.90 9.00 10.74
N ASN A 161 9.44 8.13 11.59
CA ASN A 161 9.56 8.40 13.03
C ASN A 161 10.47 9.59 13.33
N ASN A 162 11.46 9.86 12.47
CA ASN A 162 12.37 10.98 12.63
C ASN A 162 11.89 12.30 12.02
N LYS A 163 10.68 12.34 11.43
CA LYS A 163 10.07 13.54 10.84
C LYS A 163 8.74 13.83 11.52
N PRO A 164 8.43 15.09 11.87
CA PRO A 164 7.15 15.47 12.48
C PRO A 164 6.04 15.56 11.43
N LEU A 165 5.79 14.48 10.68
CA LEU A 165 4.89 14.51 9.53
C LEU A 165 3.44 14.74 9.91
N PHE A 166 2.99 14.21 11.05
CA PHE A 166 1.63 14.47 11.50
C PHE A 166 1.44 15.92 11.87
N GLU A 167 2.39 16.53 12.60
CA GLU A 167 2.38 17.95 12.92
C GLU A 167 2.43 18.83 11.66
N ASP A 168 3.31 18.47 10.72
CA ASP A 168 3.48 19.22 9.46
C ASP A 168 2.27 19.13 8.54
N CYS A 169 1.52 18.03 8.60
CA CYS A 169 0.37 17.78 7.73
C CYS A 169 -0.98 18.10 8.38
N ALA A 170 -1.10 18.09 9.70
CA ALA A 170 -2.37 18.24 10.41
C ALA A 170 -3.15 19.49 9.98
N TRP A 171 -2.48 20.63 9.84
CA TRP A 171 -3.13 21.90 9.42
C TRP A 171 -3.63 21.89 7.96
N ARG A 172 -3.23 20.89 7.16
CA ARG A 172 -3.67 20.73 5.76
C ARG A 172 -4.87 19.79 5.62
N THR A 173 -5.33 19.20 6.72
CA THR A 173 -6.42 18.21 6.71
C THR A 173 -7.79 18.82 6.95
N ASN A 174 -7.89 20.12 7.25
CA ASN A 174 -9.08 20.80 7.74
C ASN A 174 -9.57 20.32 9.11
N PHE A 175 -8.82 19.50 9.84
CA PHE A 175 -9.04 19.24 11.24
C PHE A 175 -8.60 20.45 12.07
N ARG A 176 -9.25 20.63 13.20
CA ARG A 176 -8.82 21.58 14.23
C ARG A 176 -8.44 20.83 15.49
N GLU A 177 -7.54 21.37 16.22
CA GLU A 177 -7.23 20.88 17.56
C GLU A 177 -8.41 21.08 18.51
N LEU A 178 -8.69 20.06 19.34
CA LEU A 178 -9.69 20.17 20.40
C LEU A 178 -9.19 21.12 21.51
N ARG A 179 -10.06 21.97 21.96
CA ARG A 179 -9.75 22.79 23.13
C ARG A 179 -9.77 21.94 24.40
N PRO A 180 -9.04 22.32 25.45
CA PRO A 180 -8.97 21.55 26.71
C PRO A 180 -10.30 21.29 27.42
N ASP A 181 -11.30 22.10 27.14
CA ASP A 181 -12.66 22.00 27.71
C ASP A 181 -13.64 21.20 26.85
N GLU A 182 -13.22 20.82 25.66
CA GLU A 182 -14.04 20.01 24.73
C GLU A 182 -13.84 18.50 25.00
N LYS A 183 -14.93 17.76 24.81
CA LYS A 183 -14.92 16.31 24.94
C LYS A 183 -14.75 15.66 23.57
N LEU A 184 -14.03 14.55 23.53
CA LEU A 184 -13.92 13.69 22.35
C LEU A 184 -15.31 13.28 21.86
N GLN A 185 -15.47 13.29 20.54
CA GLN A 185 -16.66 12.88 19.83
C GLN A 185 -16.32 11.77 18.80
N ASP A 186 -17.33 11.02 18.42
CA ASP A 186 -17.18 9.97 17.42
C ASP A 186 -16.67 10.51 16.10
N GLY A 187 -15.54 9.99 15.67
CA GLY A 187 -14.81 10.41 14.49
C GLY A 187 -13.64 11.35 14.78
N ASP A 188 -13.43 11.79 16.01
CA ASP A 188 -12.23 12.57 16.32
C ASP A 188 -10.96 11.74 16.05
N VAL A 189 -9.97 12.43 15.50
CA VAL A 189 -8.70 11.82 15.12
C VAL A 189 -7.70 12.06 16.26
N LEU A 190 -7.16 10.97 16.80
CA LEU A 190 -6.17 10.98 17.87
C LEU A 190 -4.77 10.90 17.26
N LEU A 191 -3.94 11.90 17.50
CA LEU A 191 -2.51 11.84 17.19
C LEU A 191 -1.76 11.26 18.39
N MET A 192 -0.91 10.28 18.16
CA MET A 192 -0.30 9.49 19.22
C MET A 192 1.20 9.31 19.03
N SER A 193 1.91 9.24 20.15
CA SER A 193 3.32 8.88 20.26
C SER A 193 3.45 7.45 20.78
N ILE A 194 3.53 6.46 19.87
CA ILE A 194 3.60 5.05 20.22
C ILE A 194 5.05 4.62 20.28
N LEU A 195 5.55 4.38 21.50
CA LEU A 195 6.94 3.96 21.76
C LEU A 195 8.01 4.86 21.12
N HIS A 196 7.66 6.10 20.84
CA HIS A 196 8.54 7.09 20.22
C HIS A 196 8.23 8.50 20.74
N PRO A 197 9.22 9.42 20.83
CA PRO A 197 8.98 10.78 21.33
C PRO A 197 8.17 11.68 20.38
N THR A 198 8.17 11.40 19.08
CA THR A 198 7.37 12.14 18.08
C THR A 198 6.01 11.50 17.85
N LEU A 199 5.03 12.28 17.39
CA LEU A 199 3.75 11.76 16.94
C LEU A 199 3.98 10.85 15.72
N ASN A 200 3.74 9.56 15.88
CA ASN A 200 4.02 8.55 14.86
C ASN A 200 2.86 7.61 14.58
N HIS A 201 1.71 7.88 15.18
CA HIS A 201 0.52 7.07 14.99
C HIS A 201 -0.73 7.93 14.99
N VAL A 202 -1.74 7.46 14.26
CA VAL A 202 -3.04 8.08 14.19
C VAL A 202 -4.13 7.04 14.41
N ALA A 203 -5.18 7.42 15.13
CA ALA A 203 -6.31 6.57 15.43
C ALA A 203 -7.62 7.37 15.39
N LEU A 204 -8.75 6.67 15.39
CA LEU A 204 -10.08 7.25 15.47
C LEU A 204 -10.70 6.95 16.83
N PHE A 205 -11.29 7.97 17.46
CA PHE A 205 -12.16 7.78 18.60
C PHE A 205 -13.58 7.46 18.12
N PHE A 206 -14.17 6.39 18.64
CA PHE A 206 -15.53 5.97 18.25
C PHE A 206 -16.23 5.22 19.38
N GLU A 207 -17.34 5.73 19.89
CA GLU A 207 -18.16 5.13 20.96
C GLU A 207 -17.38 4.73 22.23
N GLY A 208 -16.40 5.54 22.62
CA GLY A 208 -15.56 5.28 23.79
C GLY A 208 -14.36 4.36 23.53
N ASP A 209 -14.24 3.82 22.33
CA ASP A 209 -13.14 2.98 21.87
C ASP A 209 -12.22 3.73 20.93
N VAL A 210 -11.15 3.05 20.54
CA VAL A 210 -10.21 3.51 19.52
C VAL A 210 -10.19 2.51 18.38
N ILE A 211 -10.35 3.00 17.16
CA ILE A 211 -10.14 2.23 15.93
C ILE A 211 -8.79 2.63 15.38
N HIS A 212 -7.88 1.67 15.25
CA HIS A 212 -6.52 1.95 14.80
C HIS A 212 -5.83 0.76 14.13
N HIS A 213 -4.67 1.02 13.55
CA HIS A 213 -3.86 0.03 12.85
C HIS A 213 -2.39 0.19 13.22
N LEU A 214 -1.94 -0.55 14.21
CA LEU A 214 -0.53 -0.58 14.62
C LEU A 214 0.31 -1.41 13.65
N THR A 215 1.57 -1.06 13.54
CA THR A 215 2.56 -1.81 12.75
C THR A 215 2.59 -3.29 13.13
N ASP A 216 2.65 -4.16 12.12
CA ASP A 216 2.71 -5.62 12.25
C ASP A 216 1.52 -6.25 12.99
N ARG A 217 0.39 -5.54 13.08
CA ARG A 217 -0.86 -6.05 13.65
C ARG A 217 -2.00 -5.95 12.63
N LEU A 218 -3.09 -6.63 12.92
CA LEU A 218 -4.35 -6.38 12.22
C LEU A 218 -4.99 -5.11 12.77
N SER A 219 -5.67 -4.35 11.92
CA SER A 219 -6.47 -3.23 12.37
C SER A 219 -7.54 -3.71 13.35
N CYS A 220 -7.75 -2.97 14.42
CA CYS A 220 -8.66 -3.37 15.48
C CYS A 220 -9.43 -2.20 16.07
N ARG A 221 -10.48 -2.54 16.84
CA ARG A 221 -11.17 -1.65 17.75
C ARG A 221 -10.91 -2.13 19.16
N GLU A 222 -10.43 -1.27 20.03
CA GLU A 222 -10.16 -1.58 21.42
C GLU A 222 -10.53 -0.41 22.34
N PRO A 223 -10.78 -0.65 23.65
CA PRO A 223 -11.10 0.40 24.59
C PRO A 223 -10.03 1.50 24.65
N TYR A 224 -10.44 2.76 24.71
CA TYR A 224 -9.53 3.88 24.90
C TYR A 224 -8.94 3.85 26.32
N SER A 225 -7.95 2.98 26.48
CA SER A 225 -7.30 2.68 27.75
C SER A 225 -6.43 3.84 28.27
N GLU A 226 -6.07 3.81 29.56
CA GLU A 226 -5.14 4.79 30.14
C GLU A 226 -3.78 4.81 29.43
N TRP A 227 -3.35 3.69 28.86
CA TRP A 227 -2.12 3.63 28.10
C TRP A 227 -2.25 4.41 26.78
N LEU A 228 -3.31 4.18 26.02
CA LEU A 228 -3.57 4.93 24.79
C LEU A 228 -3.77 6.41 25.07
N LEU A 229 -4.47 6.76 26.15
CA LEU A 229 -4.63 8.15 26.59
C LEU A 229 -3.29 8.83 26.84
N LYS A 230 -2.34 8.15 27.51
CA LYS A 230 -0.99 8.69 27.75
C LYS A 230 -0.14 8.82 26.49
N CYS A 231 -0.46 8.06 25.44
CA CYS A 231 0.21 8.15 24.15
C CYS A 231 -0.40 9.25 23.25
N THR A 232 -1.59 9.76 23.57
CA THR A 232 -2.26 10.82 22.80
C THR A 232 -1.65 12.19 23.13
N GLY A 233 -1.28 12.94 22.09
CA GLY A 233 -0.67 14.28 22.18
C GLY A 233 -1.70 15.39 22.32
#